data_e732f4c611cd38c7901d8ea5ee687c24
#
_entry.id   e732f4c611cd38c7901d8ea5ee687c24
#
_cell.length_a   1.000
_cell.length_b   1.000
_cell.length_c   1.000
_cell.angle_alpha   90.00
_cell.angle_beta   90.00
_cell.angle_gamma   90.00
#
_symmetry.space_group_name_H-M   'P 1'
#
loop_
_entity.id
_entity.type
_entity.pdbx_description
1 polymer ?
#
loop_
_entity_poly.entity_id
_entity_poly.type
_entity_poly.pdbx_seq_one_letter_code
_entity_poly.pdbx_strand_id
1 'polypeptide(L)'
;VARYGGEVCTRAEDVPAVMFGAWFHDSIEDARLTYNDVRKRARSLGLDEAQAFMAAEIVYALTNEKGRTRAERGGVKYYEGIRAVPYAPMVKLADRMANVRFSLRQTSDCNHRMAGVYREEWPHFLASLWPATDDPRMGLPQEMVLQLCGLLGVDAKGMFED
;
A
#
# COMPACT_ATOMS: atom_id res chain seq x y z
N VAL A 1 6.96 -5.21 -1.50
CA VAL A 1 7.57 -4.85 -0.21
C VAL A 1 8.98 -5.40 -0.12
N ALA A 2 9.20 -6.71 -0.14
CA ALA A 2 10.52 -7.32 0.09
C ALA A 2 11.65 -6.76 -0.81
N ARG A 3 11.35 -6.40 -2.05
CA ARG A 3 12.37 -5.88 -3.00
C ARG A 3 12.74 -4.42 -2.77
N TYR A 4 11.77 -3.59 -2.41
CA TYR A 4 11.94 -2.13 -2.37
C TYR A 4 11.80 -1.53 -0.97
N GLY A 5 11.24 -2.30 -0.03
CA GLY A 5 10.87 -1.79 1.29
C GLY A 5 12.05 -1.35 2.17
N GLY A 6 13.27 -1.80 1.85
CA GLY A 6 14.46 -1.43 2.62
C GLY A 6 14.81 0.06 2.61
N GLU A 7 14.32 0.82 1.63
CA GLU A 7 14.48 2.28 1.62
C GLU A 7 13.68 2.97 2.75
N VAL A 8 12.57 2.39 3.17
CA VAL A 8 11.64 2.95 4.16
C VAL A 8 11.66 2.17 5.47
N CYS A 9 11.61 0.83 5.39
CA CYS A 9 11.67 -0.05 6.55
C CYS A 9 13.12 -0.38 6.90
N THR A 10 13.79 0.56 7.54
CA THR A 10 15.22 0.43 7.94
C THR A 10 15.40 -0.25 9.30
N ARG A 11 14.33 -0.41 10.06
CA ARG A 11 14.34 -1.05 11.38
C ARG A 11 14.03 -2.54 11.24
N ALA A 12 14.99 -3.40 11.59
CA ALA A 12 14.84 -4.85 11.46
C ALA A 12 13.67 -5.41 12.27
N GLU A 13 13.40 -4.83 13.43
CA GLU A 13 12.28 -5.20 14.31
C GLU A 13 10.91 -4.94 13.70
N ASP A 14 10.78 -3.99 12.76
CA ASP A 14 9.51 -3.66 12.12
C ASP A 14 9.21 -4.55 10.90
N VAL A 15 10.23 -5.19 10.33
CA VAL A 15 10.09 -6.02 9.11
C VAL A 15 9.01 -7.09 9.22
N PRO A 16 8.89 -7.88 10.31
CA PRO A 16 7.83 -8.88 10.43
C PRO A 16 6.42 -8.28 10.33
N ALA A 17 6.19 -7.12 10.97
CA ALA A 17 4.89 -6.44 10.94
C ALA A 17 4.55 -5.93 9.53
N VAL A 18 5.52 -5.33 8.85
CA VAL A 18 5.36 -4.80 7.48
C VAL A 18 5.09 -5.94 6.49
N MET A 19 5.84 -7.05 6.61
CA MET A 19 5.63 -8.23 5.76
C MET A 19 4.25 -8.86 6.00
N PHE A 20 3.84 -8.99 7.27
CA PHE A 20 2.50 -9.45 7.60
C PHE A 20 1.44 -8.53 7.02
N GLY A 21 1.57 -7.21 7.21
CA GLY A 21 0.65 -6.22 6.66
C GLY A 21 0.50 -6.35 5.14
N ALA A 22 1.61 -6.54 4.42
CA ALA A 22 1.59 -6.72 2.97
C ALA A 22 0.86 -8.01 2.54
N TRP A 23 0.99 -9.11 3.29
CA TRP A 23 0.35 -10.39 2.97
C TRP A 23 -1.13 -10.43 3.33
N PHE A 24 -1.52 -9.71 4.37
CA PHE A 24 -2.88 -9.76 4.92
C PHE A 24 -3.69 -8.47 4.68
N HIS A 25 -3.19 -7.52 3.86
CA HIS A 25 -3.81 -6.21 3.69
C HIS A 25 -5.29 -6.24 3.32
N ASP A 26 -5.73 -7.22 2.53
CA ASP A 26 -7.13 -7.38 2.10
C ASP A 26 -7.95 -8.33 3.01
N SER A 27 -7.36 -8.85 4.10
CA SER A 27 -8.00 -9.90 4.91
C SER A 27 -9.27 -9.46 5.64
N ILE A 28 -9.41 -8.18 5.96
CA ILE A 28 -10.63 -7.62 6.54
C ILE A 28 -11.74 -7.57 5.49
N GLU A 29 -11.42 -7.17 4.25
CA GLU A 29 -12.40 -7.07 3.16
C GLU A 29 -12.79 -8.45 2.62
N ASP A 30 -11.81 -9.24 2.22
CA ASP A 30 -12.01 -10.49 1.49
C ASP A 30 -12.34 -11.67 2.39
N ALA A 31 -11.68 -11.79 3.54
CA ALA A 31 -11.88 -12.88 4.49
C ALA A 31 -12.80 -12.51 5.67
N ARG A 32 -13.31 -11.28 5.71
CA ARG A 32 -14.19 -10.76 6.76
C ARG A 32 -13.60 -10.88 8.18
N LEU A 33 -12.27 -10.79 8.28
CA LEU A 33 -11.62 -10.76 9.59
C LEU A 33 -11.89 -9.43 10.28
N THR A 34 -11.96 -9.49 11.60
CA THR A 34 -11.98 -8.27 12.42
C THR A 34 -10.53 -7.80 12.69
N TYR A 35 -10.37 -6.56 13.12
CA TYR A 35 -9.08 -6.04 13.60
C TYR A 35 -8.42 -6.97 14.63
N ASN A 36 -9.23 -7.48 15.59
CA ASN A 36 -8.74 -8.39 16.62
C ASN A 36 -8.32 -9.76 16.06
N ASP A 37 -8.99 -10.25 15.03
CA ASP A 37 -8.60 -11.51 14.37
C ASP A 37 -7.26 -11.37 13.66
N VAL A 38 -7.03 -10.25 12.96
CA VAL A 38 -5.75 -9.92 12.34
C VAL A 38 -4.63 -9.90 13.38
N ARG A 39 -4.82 -9.21 14.51
CA ARG A 39 -3.86 -9.15 15.60
C ARG A 39 -3.56 -10.52 16.21
N LYS A 40 -4.60 -11.33 16.47
CA LYS A 40 -4.44 -12.71 16.96
C LYS A 40 -3.67 -13.57 15.95
N ARG A 41 -3.95 -13.41 14.65
CA ARG A 41 -3.26 -14.13 13.59
C ARG A 41 -1.78 -13.77 13.54
N ALA A 42 -1.44 -12.49 13.62
CA ALA A 42 -0.06 -12.02 13.66
C ALA A 42 0.71 -12.68 14.82
N ARG A 43 0.13 -12.67 16.03
CA ARG A 43 0.72 -13.33 17.20
C ARG A 43 0.89 -14.85 17.01
N SER A 44 -0.08 -15.52 16.41
CA SER A 44 -0.01 -16.97 16.15
C SER A 44 1.09 -17.35 15.17
N LEU A 45 1.56 -16.39 14.37
CA LEU A 45 2.68 -16.53 13.43
C LEU A 45 4.04 -16.09 14.03
N GLY A 46 4.08 -15.79 15.34
CA GLY A 46 5.30 -15.50 16.06
C GLY A 46 5.67 -14.02 16.17
N LEU A 47 4.80 -13.09 15.74
CA LEU A 47 5.01 -11.67 15.98
C LEU A 47 4.80 -11.36 17.47
N ASP A 48 5.65 -10.52 18.02
CA ASP A 48 5.45 -9.99 19.37
C ASP A 48 4.26 -9.02 19.44
N GLU A 49 3.94 -8.53 20.63
CA GLU A 49 2.76 -7.70 20.84
C GLU A 49 2.83 -6.37 20.08
N ALA A 50 4.01 -5.72 20.02
CA ALA A 50 4.20 -4.46 19.31
C ALA A 50 4.12 -4.66 17.79
N GLN A 51 4.74 -5.72 17.29
CA GLN A 51 4.69 -6.11 15.89
C GLN A 51 3.26 -6.49 15.46
N ALA A 52 2.55 -7.26 16.29
CA ALA A 52 1.17 -7.66 16.00
C ALA A 52 0.21 -6.46 16.01
N PHE A 53 0.43 -5.49 16.89
CA PHE A 53 -0.31 -4.22 16.89
C PHE A 53 -0.02 -3.45 15.59
N MET A 54 1.24 -3.20 15.25
CA MET A 54 1.62 -2.50 14.03
C MET A 54 1.07 -3.20 12.76
N ALA A 55 1.16 -4.52 12.70
CA ALA A 55 0.61 -5.31 11.59
C ALA A 55 -0.90 -5.11 11.43
N ALA A 56 -1.64 -5.13 12.53
CA ALA A 56 -3.08 -4.90 12.51
C ALA A 56 -3.45 -3.46 12.12
N GLU A 57 -2.69 -2.46 12.58
CA GLU A 57 -2.84 -1.05 12.15
C GLU A 57 -2.63 -0.90 10.64
N ILE A 58 -1.60 -1.51 10.07
CA ILE A 58 -1.35 -1.48 8.62
C ILE A 58 -2.53 -2.10 7.86
N VAL A 59 -2.98 -3.29 8.23
CA VAL A 59 -4.11 -3.96 7.57
C VAL A 59 -5.38 -3.12 7.69
N TYR A 60 -5.67 -2.58 8.86
CA TYR A 60 -6.85 -1.74 9.09
C TYR A 60 -6.82 -0.45 8.26
N ALA A 61 -5.67 0.24 8.22
CA ALA A 61 -5.51 1.45 7.43
C ALA A 61 -5.70 1.22 5.92
N LEU A 62 -5.38 0.03 5.43
CA LEU A 62 -5.52 -0.34 4.02
C LEU A 62 -6.92 -0.86 3.65
N THR A 63 -7.77 -1.13 4.64
CA THR A 63 -9.17 -1.52 4.43
C THR A 63 -9.97 -0.36 3.88
N ASN A 64 -10.61 -0.54 2.72
CA ASN A 64 -11.36 0.52 2.06
C ASN A 64 -12.54 1.02 2.90
N GLU A 65 -12.85 2.30 2.78
CA GLU A 65 -14.06 2.89 3.34
C GLU A 65 -15.30 2.31 2.62
N LYS A 66 -16.45 2.36 3.31
CA LYS A 66 -17.73 1.99 2.69
C LYS A 66 -18.09 3.02 1.62
N GLY A 67 -18.44 2.55 0.44
CA GLY A 67 -18.84 3.42 -0.67
C GLY A 67 -19.46 2.62 -1.82
N ARG A 68 -20.30 3.28 -2.59
CA ARG A 68 -20.99 2.69 -3.75
C ARG A 68 -20.11 2.65 -4.98
N THR A 69 -19.15 3.57 -5.07
CA THR A 69 -18.22 3.70 -6.19
C THR A 69 -16.77 3.51 -5.71
N ARG A 70 -15.86 3.26 -6.65
CA ARG A 70 -14.43 3.21 -6.40
C ARG A 70 -13.89 4.53 -5.81
N ALA A 71 -14.35 5.65 -6.34
CA ALA A 71 -13.97 6.99 -5.87
C ALA A 71 -14.42 7.27 -4.43
N GLU A 72 -15.63 6.86 -4.07
CA GLU A 72 -16.12 6.99 -2.69
C GLU A 72 -15.31 6.15 -1.71
N ARG A 73 -14.94 4.92 -2.09
CA ARG A 73 -14.16 4.02 -1.24
C ARG A 73 -12.71 4.45 -1.04
N GLY A 74 -12.13 5.11 -2.04
CA GLY A 74 -10.76 5.64 -2.03
C GLY A 74 -10.71 7.15 -1.87
N GLY A 75 -11.60 7.75 -1.06
CA GLY A 75 -11.67 9.19 -0.85
C GLY A 75 -10.58 9.74 0.10
N VAL A 76 -10.63 11.04 0.35
CA VAL A 76 -9.63 11.78 1.15
C VAL A 76 -9.41 11.14 2.52
N LYS A 77 -10.50 10.81 3.24
CA LYS A 77 -10.44 10.20 4.57
C LYS A 77 -9.71 8.86 4.58
N TYR A 78 -9.87 8.06 3.55
CA TYR A 78 -9.15 6.79 3.38
C TYR A 78 -7.64 7.01 3.30
N TYR A 79 -7.20 7.93 2.46
CA TYR A 79 -5.77 8.24 2.33
C TYR A 79 -5.19 8.95 3.55
N GLU A 80 -5.96 9.77 4.25
CA GLU A 80 -5.56 10.33 5.55
C GLU A 80 -5.30 9.22 6.58
N GLY A 81 -6.18 8.21 6.62
CA GLY A 81 -5.99 7.03 7.47
C GLY A 81 -4.72 6.25 7.12
N ILE A 82 -4.42 6.06 5.85
CA ILE A 82 -3.18 5.41 5.41
C ILE A 82 -1.95 6.22 5.83
N ARG A 83 -1.94 7.55 5.59
CA ARG A 83 -0.82 8.41 5.96
C ARG A 83 -0.63 8.59 7.48
N ALA A 84 -1.58 8.17 8.29
CA ALA A 84 -1.47 8.20 9.75
C ALA A 84 -0.77 6.98 10.34
N VAL A 85 -0.55 5.91 9.55
CA VAL A 85 -0.01 4.63 10.03
C VAL A 85 1.36 4.35 9.41
N PRO A 86 2.41 4.12 10.23
CA PRO A 86 3.74 3.78 9.74
C PRO A 86 3.72 2.61 8.76
N TYR A 87 4.45 2.76 7.64
CA TYR A 87 4.59 1.80 6.55
C TYR A 87 3.33 1.54 5.71
N ALA A 88 2.14 1.97 6.13
CA ALA A 88 0.92 1.75 5.35
C ALA A 88 0.98 2.41 3.95
N PRO A 89 1.54 3.62 3.76
CA PRO A 89 1.72 4.20 2.43
C PRO A 89 2.57 3.32 1.50
N MET A 90 3.69 2.80 2.00
CA MET A 90 4.57 1.88 1.25
C MET A 90 3.84 0.58 0.88
N VAL A 91 3.08 -0.02 1.80
CA VAL A 91 2.33 -1.25 1.52
C VAL A 91 1.24 -0.98 0.48
N LYS A 92 0.55 0.17 0.56
CA LYS A 92 -0.44 0.57 -0.46
C LYS A 92 0.17 0.79 -1.85
N LEU A 93 1.37 1.35 -1.90
CA LEU A 93 2.12 1.50 -3.14
C LEU A 93 2.50 0.12 -3.73
N ALA A 94 2.91 -0.82 -2.87
CA ALA A 94 3.26 -2.19 -3.27
C ALA A 94 2.04 -2.96 -3.81
N ASP A 95 0.88 -2.82 -3.19
CA ASP A 95 -0.41 -3.34 -3.69
C ASP A 95 -0.71 -2.78 -5.09
N ARG A 96 -0.62 -1.47 -5.28
CA ARG A 96 -0.80 -0.83 -6.60
C ARG A 96 0.17 -1.41 -7.63
N MET A 97 1.44 -1.61 -7.27
CA MET A 97 2.43 -2.21 -8.17
C MET A 97 2.06 -3.64 -8.56
N ALA A 98 1.60 -4.45 -7.62
CA ALA A 98 1.16 -5.82 -7.90
C ALA A 98 -0.02 -5.83 -8.88
N ASN A 99 -1.02 -4.98 -8.65
CA ASN A 99 -2.20 -4.84 -9.50
C ASN A 99 -1.86 -4.35 -10.92
N VAL A 100 -0.97 -3.36 -11.05
CA VAL A 100 -0.50 -2.87 -12.36
C VAL A 100 0.24 -3.97 -13.10
N ARG A 101 1.17 -4.67 -12.45
CA ARG A 101 1.91 -5.78 -13.06
C ARG A 101 0.99 -6.91 -13.51
N PHE A 102 -0.01 -7.24 -12.68
CA PHE A 102 -1.00 -8.24 -13.05
C PHE A 102 -1.79 -7.83 -14.30
N SER A 103 -2.28 -6.58 -14.33
CA SER A 103 -3.04 -6.03 -15.46
C SER A 103 -2.26 -6.03 -16.77
N LEU A 104 -0.94 -5.76 -16.71
CA LEU A 104 -0.08 -5.75 -17.89
C LEU A 104 0.32 -7.14 -18.39
N ARG A 105 0.28 -8.17 -17.54
CA ARG A 105 0.63 -9.55 -17.92
C ARG A 105 -0.52 -10.32 -18.56
N GLN A 106 -1.75 -9.92 -18.30
CA GLN A 106 -2.93 -10.61 -18.77
C GLN A 106 -3.33 -10.13 -20.17
N THR A 107 -3.77 -11.05 -21.02
CA THR A 107 -4.19 -10.76 -22.41
C THR A 107 -5.68 -10.45 -22.54
N SER A 108 -6.43 -10.40 -21.43
CA SER A 108 -7.85 -10.11 -21.46
C SER A 108 -8.12 -8.60 -21.59
N ASP A 109 -9.14 -8.22 -22.35
CA ASP A 109 -9.56 -6.83 -22.54
C ASP A 109 -9.86 -6.11 -21.23
N CYS A 110 -10.41 -6.82 -20.24
CA CYS A 110 -10.70 -6.27 -18.92
C CYS A 110 -9.43 -5.80 -18.20
N ASN A 111 -8.36 -6.61 -18.28
CA ASN A 111 -7.10 -6.29 -17.62
C ASN A 111 -6.37 -5.14 -18.31
N HIS A 112 -6.38 -5.07 -19.64
CA HIS A 112 -5.86 -3.93 -20.39
C HIS A 112 -6.58 -2.64 -20.03
N ARG A 113 -7.90 -2.68 -19.89
CA ARG A 113 -8.69 -1.53 -19.42
C ARG A 113 -8.26 -1.09 -18.02
N MET A 114 -7.99 -2.03 -17.09
CA MET A 114 -7.55 -1.70 -15.73
C MET A 114 -6.16 -1.03 -15.71
N ALA A 115 -5.25 -1.41 -16.59
CA ALA A 115 -3.95 -0.72 -16.72
C ALA A 115 -4.15 0.75 -17.12
N GLY A 116 -5.09 1.04 -18.03
CA GLY A 116 -5.48 2.41 -18.39
C GLY A 116 -6.04 3.20 -17.21
N VAL A 117 -6.95 2.59 -16.44
CA VAL A 117 -7.51 3.19 -15.22
C VAL A 117 -6.41 3.54 -14.21
N TYR A 118 -5.45 2.63 -13.97
CA TYR A 118 -4.34 2.89 -13.05
C TYR A 118 -3.44 4.01 -13.53
N ARG A 119 -3.23 4.15 -14.84
CA ARG A 119 -2.48 5.28 -15.43
C ARG A 119 -3.20 6.61 -15.17
N GLU A 120 -4.49 6.68 -15.42
CA GLU A 120 -5.30 7.88 -15.20
C GLU A 120 -5.36 8.28 -13.72
N GLU A 121 -5.47 7.31 -12.82
CA GLU A 121 -5.51 7.52 -11.38
C GLU A 121 -4.14 7.91 -10.80
N TRP A 122 -3.03 7.60 -11.48
CA TRP A 122 -1.68 7.66 -10.92
C TRP A 122 -1.30 8.99 -10.27
N PRO A 123 -1.52 10.16 -10.91
CA PRO A 123 -1.13 11.44 -10.29
C PRO A 123 -1.86 11.69 -8.97
N HIS A 124 -3.16 11.42 -8.96
CA HIS A 124 -3.98 11.58 -7.75
C HIS A 124 -3.59 10.56 -6.66
N PHE A 125 -3.39 9.31 -7.05
CA PHE A 125 -2.99 8.24 -6.14
C PHE A 125 -1.66 8.55 -5.46
N LEU A 126 -0.64 8.92 -6.24
CA LEU A 126 0.68 9.25 -5.70
C LEU A 126 0.63 10.46 -4.77
N ALA A 127 -0.02 11.55 -5.18
CA ALA A 127 -0.20 12.74 -4.37
C ALA A 127 -0.95 12.44 -3.06
N SER A 128 -1.93 11.54 -3.10
CA SER A 128 -2.70 11.14 -1.92
C SER A 128 -1.89 10.30 -0.92
N LEU A 129 -0.87 9.57 -1.38
CA LEU A 129 0.03 8.80 -0.53
C LEU A 129 1.26 9.57 -0.06
N TRP A 130 1.56 10.73 -0.69
CA TRP A 130 2.78 11.47 -0.40
C TRP A 130 2.83 11.85 1.07
N PRO A 131 3.97 11.61 1.76
CA PRO A 131 4.07 11.87 3.19
C PRO A 131 3.90 13.36 3.51
N ALA A 132 3.14 13.64 4.55
CA ALA A 132 2.96 14.99 5.08
C ALA A 132 3.86 15.24 6.31
N THR A 133 4.82 14.38 6.58
CA THR A 133 5.69 14.38 7.78
C THR A 133 7.09 13.92 7.41
N ASP A 134 8.08 14.29 8.22
CA ASP A 134 9.48 13.87 8.09
C ASP A 134 9.75 12.47 8.70
N ASP A 135 8.74 11.76 9.19
CA ASP A 135 8.91 10.40 9.70
C ASP A 135 9.25 9.47 8.51
N PRO A 136 10.46 8.87 8.47
CA PRO A 136 10.87 8.04 7.36
C PRO A 136 9.98 6.80 7.16
N ARG A 137 9.27 6.35 8.21
CA ARG A 137 8.35 5.22 8.14
C ARG A 137 7.07 5.53 7.33
N MET A 138 6.80 6.81 7.07
CA MET A 138 5.70 7.29 6.22
C MET A 138 6.12 7.44 4.76
N GLY A 139 7.40 7.24 4.45
CA GLY A 139 7.98 7.42 3.13
C GLY A 139 7.48 6.43 2.08
N LEU A 140 7.74 6.77 0.84
CA LEU A 140 7.52 5.89 -0.31
C LEU A 140 8.89 5.50 -0.90
N PRO A 141 9.15 4.19 -1.16
CA PRO A 141 10.39 3.77 -1.80
C PRO A 141 10.52 4.41 -3.18
N GLN A 142 11.56 5.21 -3.39
CA GLN A 142 11.77 5.95 -4.63
C GLN A 142 11.87 5.02 -5.84
N GLU A 143 12.63 3.94 -5.71
CA GLU A 143 12.75 2.96 -6.80
C GLU A 143 11.39 2.34 -7.17
N MET A 144 10.51 2.09 -6.18
CA MET A 144 9.16 1.56 -6.44
C MET A 144 8.29 2.55 -7.21
N VAL A 145 8.35 3.84 -6.87
CA VAL A 145 7.64 4.92 -7.59
C VAL A 145 8.13 5.01 -9.03
N LEU A 146 9.45 5.05 -9.25
CA LEU A 146 10.05 5.11 -10.59
C LEU A 146 9.67 3.89 -11.45
N GLN A 147 9.69 2.70 -10.88
CA GLN A 147 9.25 1.47 -11.55
C GLN A 147 7.77 1.53 -11.96
N LEU A 148 6.90 2.06 -11.10
CA LEU A 148 5.49 2.25 -11.41
C LEU A 148 5.28 3.27 -12.53
N CYS A 149 6.01 4.40 -12.52
CA CYS A 149 5.99 5.36 -13.61
C CYS A 149 6.36 4.69 -14.94
N GLY A 150 7.43 3.90 -14.97
CA GLY A 150 7.83 3.14 -16.15
C GLY A 150 6.77 2.14 -16.63
N LEU A 151 6.16 1.37 -15.71
CA LEU A 151 5.11 0.41 -16.04
C LEU A 151 3.85 1.09 -16.59
N LEU A 152 3.50 2.26 -16.07
CA LEU A 152 2.33 3.02 -16.50
C LEU A 152 2.61 3.91 -17.73
N GLY A 153 3.89 4.06 -18.14
CA GLY A 153 4.30 4.93 -19.23
C GLY A 153 4.03 6.41 -18.94
N VAL A 154 4.29 6.83 -17.70
CA VAL A 154 4.19 8.23 -17.24
C VAL A 154 5.58 8.78 -16.92
N ASP A 155 5.78 10.09 -17.15
CA ASP A 155 7.05 10.75 -16.87
C ASP A 155 7.22 10.92 -15.35
N ALA A 156 8.43 10.59 -14.86
CA ALA A 156 8.82 10.78 -13.47
C ALA A 156 9.66 12.03 -13.24
N LYS A 157 9.89 12.86 -14.29
CA LYS A 157 10.72 14.08 -14.17
C LYS A 157 10.16 15.03 -13.11
N GLY A 158 11.03 15.51 -12.25
CA GLY A 158 10.71 16.47 -11.19
C GLY A 158 9.99 15.90 -9.97
N MET A 159 9.75 14.58 -9.90
CA MET A 159 9.10 13.99 -8.71
C MET A 159 10.01 13.91 -7.49
N PHE A 160 11.34 13.94 -7.69
CA PHE A 160 12.35 13.78 -6.63
C PHE A 160 13.53 14.77 -6.81
N GLU A 161 13.37 15.79 -7.66
CA GLU A 161 14.37 16.86 -7.81
C GLU A 161 14.05 17.93 -6.77
N ASP A 162 14.95 18.09 -5.77
CA ASP A 162 14.96 19.21 -4.83
C ASP A 162 15.50 20.49 -5.51
#